data_dcc99a7a8b2fe134a5059ab296de3043
#
_entry.id   dcc99a7a8b2fe134a5059ab296de3043
#
_cell.length_a   1.000
_cell.length_b   1.000
_cell.length_c   1.000
_cell.angle_alpha   90.00
_cell.angle_beta   90.00
_cell.angle_gamma   90.00
#
_symmetry.space_group_name_H-M   'P 1'
#
loop_
_entity.id
_entity.type
_entity.pdbx_description
1 polymer ?
#
loop_
_entity_poly.entity_id
_entity_poly.type
_entity_poly.pdbx_seq_one_letter_code
_entity_poly.pdbx_strand_id
1 'polypeptide(L)'
;MANLLYVTCNVKPQNKSRTLTLGYEFLEEYLRRNPQDEVQILDLYRDNIQRVDLDVLNVWWRIESGEDYNFVSDGERNKIARLFRLAEQFRRCDKYVFVTCSLNLWFPAEFKMYIDAIGIPAPTNRMTPLAAKSMLPGQSRKSLHVHACSPHNFVQEQELGVAYLRSVLSFLGVTDHEAVLLEGDDPERVSGGEHEKARHRLLELAHRF
;
A
#
# COMPACT_ATOMS: atom_id res chain seq x y z
N MET A 1 -12.74 -17.52 -1.19
CA MET A 1 -11.33 -17.44 -0.80
C MET A 1 -10.74 -16.25 -1.54
N ALA A 2 -10.40 -15.21 -0.82
CA ALA A 2 -9.81 -14.00 -1.38
C ALA A 2 -8.35 -13.87 -0.92
N ASN A 3 -7.57 -13.07 -1.65
CA ASN A 3 -6.20 -12.72 -1.29
C ASN A 3 -6.19 -11.30 -0.73
N LEU A 4 -5.77 -11.13 0.50
CA LEU A 4 -5.62 -9.84 1.15
C LEU A 4 -4.15 -9.45 1.25
N LEU A 5 -3.82 -8.24 0.81
CA LEU A 5 -2.51 -7.63 1.00
C LEU A 5 -2.59 -6.61 2.13
N TYR A 6 -1.86 -6.88 3.21
CA TYR A 6 -1.75 -6.00 4.37
C TYR A 6 -0.40 -5.30 4.35
N VAL A 7 -0.41 -3.99 4.10
CA VAL A 7 0.79 -3.16 3.91
C VAL A 7 0.94 -2.21 5.08
N THR A 8 2.08 -2.25 5.76
CA THR A 8 2.42 -1.31 6.83
C THR A 8 3.52 -0.35 6.39
N CYS A 9 3.37 0.92 6.75
CA CYS A 9 4.41 1.94 6.55
C CYS A 9 4.52 2.80 7.81
N ASN A 10 5.19 2.26 8.82
CA ASN A 10 5.45 2.94 10.08
C ASN A 10 6.77 2.44 10.68
N VAL A 11 7.68 3.37 11.00
CA VAL A 11 8.99 3.05 11.57
C VAL A 11 8.93 2.59 13.03
N LYS A 12 7.84 2.95 13.74
CA LYS A 12 7.65 2.59 15.14
C LYS A 12 7.40 1.09 15.31
N PRO A 13 7.71 0.51 16.45
CA PRO A 13 7.20 -0.79 16.82
C PRO A 13 5.69 -0.74 17.09
N GLN A 14 5.00 -1.87 16.94
CA GLN A 14 3.55 -1.95 17.05
C GLN A 14 3.01 -1.35 18.36
N ASN A 15 3.61 -1.66 19.49
CA ASN A 15 3.20 -1.17 20.82
C ASN A 15 3.40 0.33 21.05
N LYS A 16 4.02 1.04 20.12
CA LYS A 16 4.25 2.49 20.14
C LYS A 16 3.50 3.22 19.01
N SER A 17 2.62 2.52 18.29
CA SER A 17 1.86 3.06 17.18
C SER A 17 0.39 2.67 17.27
N ARG A 18 -0.49 3.66 17.27
CA ARG A 18 -1.94 3.44 17.22
C ARG A 18 -2.39 2.81 15.92
N THR A 19 -1.84 3.28 14.80
CA THR A 19 -2.20 2.73 13.49
C THR A 19 -1.85 1.26 13.38
N LEU A 20 -0.63 0.88 13.80
CA LEU A 20 -0.20 -0.51 13.75
C LEU A 20 -1.01 -1.39 14.71
N THR A 21 -1.32 -0.91 15.92
CA THR A 21 -2.14 -1.66 16.89
C THR A 21 -3.55 -1.88 16.36
N LEU A 22 -4.23 -0.81 15.94
CA LEU A 22 -5.61 -0.89 15.43
C LEU A 22 -5.69 -1.64 14.09
N GLY A 23 -4.69 -1.46 13.22
CA GLY A 23 -4.61 -2.21 11.98
C GLY A 23 -4.45 -3.72 12.23
N TYR A 24 -3.67 -4.10 13.23
CA TYR A 24 -3.51 -5.50 13.62
C TYR A 24 -4.79 -6.08 14.24
N GLU A 25 -5.49 -5.35 15.11
CA GLU A 25 -6.79 -5.77 15.65
C GLU A 25 -7.83 -5.98 14.53
N PHE A 26 -7.84 -5.09 13.54
CA PHE A 26 -8.65 -5.29 12.33
C PHE A 26 -8.27 -6.60 11.63
N LEU A 27 -6.99 -6.86 11.43
CA LEU A 27 -6.51 -8.06 10.73
C LEU A 27 -6.89 -9.33 11.47
N GLU A 28 -6.73 -9.36 12.80
CA GLU A 28 -7.15 -10.50 13.64
C GLU A 28 -8.64 -10.78 13.52
N GLU A 29 -9.49 -9.74 13.64
CA GLU A 29 -10.94 -9.90 13.50
C GLU A 29 -11.33 -10.32 12.09
N TYR A 30 -10.67 -9.75 11.06
CA TYR A 30 -10.88 -10.15 9.68
C TYR A 30 -10.58 -11.64 9.45
N LEU A 31 -9.43 -12.13 9.91
CA LEU A 31 -9.04 -13.54 9.78
C LEU A 31 -9.99 -14.48 10.55
N ARG A 32 -10.47 -14.04 11.70
CA ARG A 32 -11.47 -14.80 12.47
C ARG A 32 -12.77 -14.99 11.70
N ARG A 33 -13.14 -14.01 10.86
CA ARG A 33 -14.37 -14.03 10.03
C ARG A 33 -14.16 -14.70 8.69
N ASN A 34 -12.96 -14.61 8.14
CA ASN A 34 -12.62 -15.11 6.82
C ASN A 34 -11.44 -16.12 6.90
N PRO A 35 -11.60 -17.25 7.60
CA PRO A 35 -10.50 -18.20 7.84
C PRO A 35 -10.00 -18.91 6.57
N GLN A 36 -10.69 -18.74 5.44
CA GLN A 36 -10.31 -19.30 4.15
C GLN A 36 -9.51 -18.33 3.28
N ASP A 37 -9.42 -17.05 3.68
CA ASP A 37 -8.70 -16.04 2.91
C ASP A 37 -7.20 -16.09 3.21
N GLU A 38 -6.39 -15.90 2.18
CA GLU A 38 -4.94 -15.80 2.32
C GLU A 38 -4.53 -14.35 2.61
N VAL A 39 -3.64 -14.18 3.57
CA VAL A 39 -3.09 -12.86 3.92
C VAL A 39 -1.61 -12.82 3.62
N GLN A 40 -1.21 -11.81 2.86
CA GLN A 40 0.18 -11.45 2.63
C GLN A 40 0.49 -10.16 3.38
N ILE A 41 1.53 -10.17 4.20
CA ILE A 41 1.96 -9.00 4.97
C ILE A 41 3.21 -8.42 4.30
N LEU A 42 3.25 -7.09 4.15
CA LEU A 42 4.37 -6.35 3.61
C LEU A 42 4.65 -5.14 4.52
N ASP A 43 5.83 -5.13 5.12
CA ASP A 43 6.31 -4.02 5.95
C ASP A 43 7.30 -3.16 5.15
N LEU A 44 6.91 -1.96 4.77
CA LEU A 44 7.71 -1.12 3.89
C LEU A 44 9.01 -0.61 4.51
N TYR A 45 9.17 -0.70 5.83
CA TYR A 45 10.42 -0.36 6.52
C TYR A 45 11.35 -1.56 6.74
N ARG A 46 10.81 -2.77 6.76
CA ARG A 46 11.57 -3.98 7.09
C ARG A 46 11.78 -4.88 5.90
N ASP A 47 10.89 -4.82 4.93
CA ASP A 47 11.02 -5.54 3.66
C ASP A 47 11.84 -4.73 2.64
N ASN A 48 12.49 -5.44 1.72
CA ASN A 48 13.25 -4.79 0.65
C ASN A 48 12.32 -4.19 -0.40
N ILE A 49 12.10 -2.88 -0.34
CA ILE A 49 11.35 -2.14 -1.36
C ILE A 49 12.32 -1.58 -2.38
N GLN A 50 12.28 -2.11 -3.60
CA GLN A 50 13.14 -1.65 -4.67
C GLN A 50 12.64 -0.31 -5.21
N ARG A 51 13.51 0.69 -5.16
CA ARG A 51 13.28 2.00 -5.78
C ARG A 51 13.41 1.92 -7.31
N VAL A 52 12.61 2.69 -8.02
CA VAL A 52 12.84 3.00 -9.43
C VAL A 52 14.01 3.98 -9.50
N ASP A 53 15.20 3.47 -9.70
CA ASP A 53 16.45 4.24 -9.81
C ASP A 53 16.96 4.31 -11.26
N LEU A 54 18.11 4.95 -11.45
CA LEU A 54 18.68 5.13 -12.78
C LEU A 54 19.00 3.80 -13.47
N ASP A 55 19.44 2.78 -12.72
CA ASP A 55 19.73 1.47 -13.30
C ASP A 55 18.44 0.84 -13.87
N VAL A 56 17.34 0.93 -13.12
CA VAL A 56 16.01 0.47 -13.56
C VAL A 56 15.58 1.21 -14.83
N LEU A 57 15.71 2.54 -14.85
CA LEU A 57 15.33 3.36 -16.01
C LEU A 57 16.20 3.06 -17.22
N ASN A 58 17.50 2.88 -17.04
CA ASN A 58 18.43 2.52 -18.13
C ASN A 58 18.04 1.17 -18.75
N VAL A 59 17.71 0.18 -17.93
CA VAL A 59 17.24 -1.13 -18.44
C VAL A 59 15.96 -0.95 -19.26
N TRP A 60 15.02 -0.14 -18.79
CA TRP A 60 13.78 0.10 -19.54
C TRP A 60 14.04 0.75 -20.89
N TRP A 61 14.84 1.83 -20.94
CA TRP A 61 15.18 2.50 -22.18
C TRP A 61 15.89 1.57 -23.19
N ARG A 62 16.77 0.70 -22.69
CA ARG A 62 17.46 -0.28 -23.52
C ARG A 62 16.51 -1.31 -24.11
N ILE A 63 15.55 -1.82 -23.29
CA ILE A 63 14.51 -2.75 -23.76
C ILE A 63 13.60 -2.05 -24.79
N GLU A 64 13.20 -0.80 -24.54
CA GLU A 64 12.40 -0.01 -25.49
C GLU A 64 13.12 0.23 -26.81
N SER A 65 14.44 0.39 -26.80
CA SER A 65 15.26 0.53 -28.01
C SER A 65 15.49 -0.79 -28.75
N GLY A 66 14.98 -1.92 -28.23
CA GLY A 66 15.08 -3.22 -28.87
C GLY A 66 16.34 -4.01 -28.52
N GLU A 67 17.07 -3.60 -27.48
CA GLU A 67 18.19 -4.38 -26.98
C GLU A 67 17.71 -5.69 -26.31
N ASP A 68 18.53 -6.75 -26.43
CA ASP A 68 18.25 -8.03 -25.78
C ASP A 68 18.43 -7.91 -24.26
N TYR A 69 17.47 -8.44 -23.49
CA TYR A 69 17.53 -8.51 -22.04
C TYR A 69 18.75 -9.28 -21.50
N ASN A 70 19.39 -10.10 -22.33
CA ASN A 70 20.60 -10.86 -21.97
C ASN A 70 21.84 -9.99 -21.68
N PHE A 71 21.85 -8.72 -22.12
CA PHE A 71 22.94 -7.77 -21.85
C PHE A 71 22.77 -7.02 -20.52
N VAL A 72 21.69 -7.27 -19.79
CA VAL A 72 21.46 -6.65 -18.48
C VAL A 72 22.31 -7.36 -17.42
N SER A 73 23.03 -6.61 -16.60
CA SER A 73 23.83 -7.16 -15.50
C SER A 73 22.97 -7.86 -14.45
N ASP A 74 23.55 -8.76 -13.69
CA ASP A 74 22.83 -9.48 -12.61
C ASP A 74 22.28 -8.52 -11.55
N GLY A 75 22.98 -7.44 -11.26
CA GLY A 75 22.50 -6.40 -10.33
C GLY A 75 21.24 -5.71 -10.83
N GLU A 76 21.21 -5.29 -12.09
CA GLU A 76 20.05 -4.69 -12.73
C GLU A 76 18.89 -5.69 -12.83
N ARG A 77 19.15 -6.95 -13.20
CA ARG A 77 18.14 -8.02 -13.25
C ARG A 77 17.46 -8.22 -11.89
N ASN A 78 18.24 -8.23 -10.81
CA ASN A 78 17.71 -8.39 -9.45
C ASN A 78 16.80 -7.23 -9.05
N LYS A 79 17.17 -5.98 -9.40
CA LYS A 79 16.32 -4.80 -9.16
C LYS A 79 14.99 -4.92 -9.91
N ILE A 80 15.05 -5.19 -11.21
CA ILE A 80 13.85 -5.36 -12.04
C ILE A 80 12.97 -6.52 -11.54
N ALA A 81 13.58 -7.66 -11.23
CA ALA A 81 12.85 -8.80 -10.69
C ALA A 81 12.16 -8.49 -9.35
N ARG A 82 12.78 -7.66 -8.50
CA ARG A 82 12.16 -7.23 -7.24
C ARG A 82 10.95 -6.32 -7.49
N LEU A 83 11.07 -5.36 -8.39
CA LEU A 83 9.95 -4.49 -8.78
C LEU A 83 8.76 -5.30 -9.32
N PHE A 84 9.03 -6.24 -10.24
CA PHE A 84 7.97 -7.10 -10.77
C PHE A 84 7.30 -7.97 -9.71
N ARG A 85 8.08 -8.48 -8.74
CA ARG A 85 7.48 -9.24 -7.61
C ARG A 85 6.52 -8.39 -6.78
N LEU A 86 6.87 -7.13 -6.47
CA LEU A 86 5.98 -6.21 -5.75
C LEU A 86 4.71 -5.91 -6.54
N ALA A 87 4.86 -5.61 -7.83
CA ALA A 87 3.73 -5.34 -8.72
C ALA A 87 2.82 -6.57 -8.88
N GLU A 88 3.40 -7.75 -9.03
CA GLU A 88 2.64 -8.99 -9.17
C GLU A 88 1.95 -9.40 -7.87
N GLN A 89 2.60 -9.19 -6.71
CA GLN A 89 1.98 -9.37 -5.40
C GLN A 89 0.71 -8.52 -5.29
N PHE A 90 0.81 -7.23 -5.65
CA PHE A 90 -0.35 -6.34 -5.66
C PHE A 90 -1.44 -6.82 -6.62
N ARG A 91 -1.09 -7.22 -7.84
CA ARG A 91 -2.08 -7.65 -8.85
C ARG A 91 -2.85 -8.90 -8.47
N ARG A 92 -2.25 -9.81 -7.70
CA ARG A 92 -2.88 -11.07 -7.28
C ARG A 92 -3.87 -10.91 -6.14
N CYS A 93 -3.89 -9.77 -5.49
CA CYS A 93 -4.77 -9.54 -4.35
C CYS A 93 -6.11 -8.94 -4.77
N ASP A 94 -7.13 -9.27 -4.01
CA ASP A 94 -8.51 -8.82 -4.16
C ASP A 94 -8.85 -7.70 -3.18
N LYS A 95 -8.16 -7.70 -2.03
CA LYS A 95 -8.38 -6.80 -0.91
C LYS A 95 -7.05 -6.20 -0.46
N TYR A 96 -7.07 -4.94 -0.06
CA TYR A 96 -5.88 -4.21 0.33
C TYR A 96 -6.13 -3.47 1.65
N VAL A 97 -5.22 -3.61 2.60
CA VAL A 97 -5.22 -2.83 3.84
C VAL A 97 -3.91 -2.07 3.92
N PHE A 98 -4.00 -0.76 3.98
CA PHE A 98 -2.84 0.11 4.15
C PHE A 98 -2.87 0.72 5.55
N VAL A 99 -1.81 0.53 6.30
CA VAL A 99 -1.65 1.06 7.66
C VAL A 99 -0.45 1.99 7.67
N THR A 100 -0.71 3.29 7.73
CA THR A 100 0.30 4.33 7.51
C THR A 100 0.19 5.46 8.53
N CYS A 101 1.24 6.25 8.63
CA CYS A 101 1.22 7.51 9.37
C CYS A 101 1.85 8.63 8.53
N SER A 102 1.43 9.86 8.78
CA SER A 102 2.05 11.03 8.17
C SER A 102 3.45 11.25 8.73
N LEU A 103 4.39 11.54 7.83
CA LEU A 103 5.70 12.07 8.13
C LEU A 103 5.90 13.36 7.32
N ASN A 104 6.19 14.48 8.00
CA ASN A 104 6.34 15.77 7.33
C ASN A 104 5.14 16.13 6.42
N LEU A 105 3.93 16.00 6.94
CA LEU A 105 2.66 16.31 6.27
C LEU A 105 2.26 15.37 5.12
N TRP A 106 3.02 14.31 4.87
CA TRP A 106 2.77 13.37 3.78
C TRP A 106 3.13 11.94 4.19
N PHE A 107 3.09 11.02 3.26
CA PHE A 107 3.60 9.67 3.48
C PHE A 107 5.12 9.65 3.63
N PRO A 108 5.68 8.69 4.38
CA PRO A 108 7.09 8.36 4.32
C PRO A 108 7.54 8.03 2.88
N ALA A 109 8.82 8.26 2.58
CA ALA A 109 9.38 8.00 1.25
C ALA A 109 9.22 6.53 0.82
N GLU A 110 9.31 5.59 1.75
CA GLU A 110 9.13 4.16 1.55
C GLU A 110 7.77 3.83 0.94
N PHE A 111 6.73 4.57 1.36
CA PHE A 111 5.39 4.40 0.79
C PHE A 111 5.35 4.81 -0.68
N LYS A 112 5.96 5.96 -1.01
CA LYS A 112 6.02 6.43 -2.41
C LYS A 112 6.83 5.48 -3.29
N MET A 113 7.94 4.94 -2.76
CA MET A 113 8.73 3.91 -3.48
C MET A 113 7.89 2.67 -3.80
N TYR A 114 7.05 2.23 -2.85
CA TYR A 114 6.14 1.12 -3.08
C TYR A 114 5.07 1.44 -4.12
N ILE A 115 4.46 2.63 -4.05
CA ILE A 115 3.48 3.09 -5.06
C ILE A 115 4.10 3.11 -6.46
N ASP A 116 5.33 3.59 -6.60
CA ASP A 116 6.04 3.60 -7.88
C ASP A 116 6.32 2.16 -8.37
N ALA A 117 6.65 1.25 -7.46
CA ALA A 117 6.91 -0.15 -7.80
C ALA A 117 5.66 -0.87 -8.30
N ILE A 118 4.51 -0.68 -7.65
CA ILE A 118 3.26 -1.36 -8.07
C ILE A 118 2.64 -0.75 -9.32
N GLY A 119 2.97 0.50 -9.64
CA GLY A 119 2.56 1.19 -10.86
C GLY A 119 3.26 0.73 -12.13
N ILE A 120 4.26 -0.17 -12.02
CA ILE A 120 5.01 -0.67 -13.16
C ILE A 120 4.13 -1.59 -14.02
N PRO A 121 4.09 -1.36 -15.36
CA PRO A 121 3.40 -2.26 -16.26
C PRO A 121 4.02 -3.66 -16.21
N ALA A 122 3.18 -4.68 -16.42
CA ALA A 122 3.68 -6.04 -16.59
C ALA A 122 4.68 -6.10 -17.75
N PRO A 123 5.70 -6.97 -17.68
CA PRO A 123 6.65 -7.15 -18.76
C PRO A 123 5.93 -7.73 -19.97
N THR A 124 5.33 -6.89 -20.77
CA THR A 124 4.85 -7.22 -22.10
C THR A 124 5.86 -6.69 -23.09
N ASN A 125 5.98 -7.34 -24.25
CA ASN A 125 6.91 -6.93 -25.32
C ASN A 125 6.69 -5.50 -25.86
N ARG A 126 5.82 -4.74 -25.22
CA ARG A 126 5.57 -3.32 -25.44
C ARG A 126 5.39 -2.66 -24.08
N MET A 127 6.44 -2.06 -23.57
CA MET A 127 6.36 -1.11 -22.47
C MET A 127 5.70 0.17 -23.01
N THR A 128 4.37 0.16 -23.05
CA THR A 128 3.64 1.41 -23.26
C THR A 128 3.70 2.20 -21.96
N PRO A 129 4.14 3.47 -21.99
CA PRO A 129 4.06 4.33 -20.82
C PRO A 129 2.61 4.36 -20.36
N LEU A 130 2.36 4.00 -19.11
CA LEU A 130 1.11 4.24 -18.34
C LEU A 130 -0.17 4.41 -19.16
N ALA A 131 -0.39 3.60 -20.20
CA ALA A 131 -1.61 3.65 -20.98
C ALA A 131 -2.72 2.92 -20.23
N ALA A 132 -3.30 3.62 -19.31
CA ALA A 132 -4.69 3.86 -19.02
C ALA A 132 -5.71 2.82 -19.54
N LYS A 133 -5.52 1.58 -19.18
CA LYS A 133 -6.66 0.71 -18.90
C LYS A 133 -6.37 0.14 -17.54
N SER A 134 -7.35 0.20 -16.65
CA SER A 134 -7.31 -0.40 -15.33
C SER A 134 -6.38 -1.62 -15.33
N MET A 135 -5.27 -1.53 -14.58
CA MET A 135 -4.26 -2.61 -14.56
C MET A 135 -4.85 -3.92 -14.02
N LEU A 136 -6.06 -3.86 -13.51
CA LEU A 136 -6.78 -4.95 -12.85
C LEU A 136 -8.20 -5.08 -13.43
N PRO A 137 -8.38 -5.60 -14.66
CA PRO A 137 -9.71 -5.73 -15.26
C PRO A 137 -10.56 -6.79 -14.56
N GLY A 138 -11.85 -6.49 -14.39
CA GLY A 138 -12.89 -7.51 -14.26
C GLY A 138 -13.27 -7.99 -12.86
N GLN A 139 -12.64 -7.52 -11.77
CA GLN A 139 -13.04 -7.89 -10.40
C GLN A 139 -13.27 -6.65 -9.54
N SER A 140 -14.32 -6.68 -8.70
CA SER A 140 -14.50 -5.66 -7.67
C SER A 140 -13.43 -5.83 -6.60
N ARG A 141 -12.48 -4.90 -6.53
CA ARG A 141 -11.43 -4.87 -5.52
C ARG A 141 -11.69 -3.76 -4.53
N LYS A 142 -11.33 -4.00 -3.27
CA LYS A 142 -11.55 -3.04 -2.21
C LYS A 142 -10.30 -2.75 -1.40
N SER A 143 -10.26 -1.57 -0.84
CA SER A 143 -9.18 -1.13 0.03
C SER A 143 -9.68 -0.49 1.31
N LEU A 144 -8.94 -0.71 2.39
CA LEU A 144 -9.05 0.00 3.65
C LEU A 144 -7.75 0.74 3.92
N HIS A 145 -7.85 2.03 4.23
CA HIS A 145 -6.72 2.84 4.63
C HIS A 145 -6.87 3.28 6.09
N VAL A 146 -6.04 2.75 6.97
CA VAL A 146 -5.91 3.19 8.37
C VAL A 146 -4.73 4.17 8.42
N HIS A 147 -5.02 5.44 8.68
CA HIS A 147 -4.01 6.50 8.58
C HIS A 147 -4.01 7.41 9.80
N ALA A 148 -2.83 7.64 10.40
CA ALA A 148 -2.66 8.67 11.39
C ALA A 148 -2.06 9.93 10.76
N CYS A 149 -2.74 11.05 10.91
CA CYS A 149 -2.23 12.37 10.55
C CYS A 149 -1.85 13.19 11.79
N SER A 150 -1.14 14.28 11.56
CA SER A 150 -0.85 15.22 12.67
C SER A 150 -2.15 15.82 13.19
N PRO A 151 -2.24 16.17 14.48
CA PRO A 151 -3.41 16.85 15.04
C PRO A 151 -3.79 18.11 14.26
N HIS A 152 -2.81 18.88 13.79
CA HIS A 152 -3.03 20.07 12.99
C HIS A 152 -3.77 19.78 11.67
N ASN A 153 -3.33 18.77 10.94
CA ASN A 153 -3.96 18.37 9.67
C ASN A 153 -5.35 17.76 9.89
N PHE A 154 -5.52 17.02 10.97
CA PHE A 154 -6.79 16.40 11.33
C PHE A 154 -7.88 17.46 11.56
N VAL A 155 -7.59 18.50 12.37
CA VAL A 155 -8.52 19.61 12.67
C VAL A 155 -8.84 20.45 11.44
N GLN A 156 -7.88 20.60 10.51
CA GLN A 156 -8.08 21.41 9.29
C GLN A 156 -8.64 20.61 8.11
N GLU A 157 -8.95 19.31 8.30
CA GLU A 157 -9.37 18.40 7.23
C GLU A 157 -8.41 18.40 6.01
N GLN A 158 -7.15 18.73 6.24
CA GLN A 158 -6.11 18.85 5.21
C GLN A 158 -5.33 17.54 4.99
N GLU A 159 -5.98 16.40 5.21
CA GLU A 159 -5.32 15.11 4.99
C GLU A 159 -5.27 14.76 3.49
N LEU A 160 -4.12 14.99 2.92
CA LEU A 160 -3.88 14.74 1.49
C LEU A 160 -3.56 13.27 1.17
N GLY A 161 -3.08 12.53 2.15
CA GLY A 161 -2.65 11.13 1.96
C GLY A 161 -3.80 10.20 1.58
N VAL A 162 -4.95 10.35 2.22
CA VAL A 162 -6.14 9.52 1.92
C VAL A 162 -6.64 9.79 0.51
N ALA A 163 -6.75 11.06 0.11
CA ALA A 163 -7.18 11.44 -1.23
C ALA A 163 -6.20 10.95 -2.31
N TYR A 164 -4.90 11.08 -2.06
CA TYR A 164 -3.85 10.60 -2.95
C TYR A 164 -3.93 9.07 -3.12
N LEU A 165 -3.94 8.32 -2.02
CA LEU A 165 -3.98 6.86 -2.10
C LEU A 165 -5.24 6.36 -2.82
N ARG A 166 -6.39 6.95 -2.53
CA ARG A 166 -7.64 6.65 -3.24
C ARG A 166 -7.49 6.86 -4.75
N SER A 167 -6.92 8.00 -5.16
CA SER A 167 -6.72 8.31 -6.59
C SER A 167 -5.79 7.31 -7.27
N VAL A 168 -4.68 6.96 -6.63
CA VAL A 168 -3.73 5.95 -7.14
C VAL A 168 -4.40 4.58 -7.26
N LEU A 169 -5.06 4.12 -6.20
CA LEU A 169 -5.71 2.81 -6.19
C LEU A 169 -6.85 2.73 -7.21
N SER A 170 -7.64 3.81 -7.37
CA SER A 170 -8.66 3.89 -8.43
C SER A 170 -8.05 3.79 -9.82
N PHE A 171 -6.92 4.47 -10.05
CA PHE A 171 -6.16 4.38 -11.30
C PHE A 171 -5.66 2.94 -11.55
N LEU A 172 -5.22 2.23 -10.49
CA LEU A 172 -4.79 0.84 -10.57
C LEU A 172 -5.97 -0.16 -10.69
N GLY A 173 -7.22 0.29 -10.55
CA GLY A 173 -8.41 -0.55 -10.75
C GLY A 173 -9.05 -1.08 -9.47
N VAL A 174 -8.68 -0.55 -8.30
CA VAL A 174 -9.42 -0.76 -7.06
C VAL A 174 -10.61 0.21 -7.03
N THR A 175 -11.82 -0.28 -6.79
CA THR A 175 -13.04 0.51 -6.99
C THR A 175 -13.78 0.86 -5.70
N ASP A 176 -13.55 0.12 -4.63
CA ASP A 176 -14.17 0.34 -3.33
C ASP A 176 -13.12 0.78 -2.31
N HIS A 177 -13.36 1.92 -1.65
CA HIS A 177 -12.38 2.55 -0.77
C HIS A 177 -13.00 2.97 0.55
N GLU A 178 -12.49 2.39 1.63
CA GLU A 178 -12.78 2.81 3.00
C GLU A 178 -11.52 3.47 3.60
N ALA A 179 -11.73 4.42 4.51
CA ALA A 179 -10.65 5.03 5.26
C ALA A 179 -11.06 5.25 6.71
N VAL A 180 -10.10 5.07 7.61
CA VAL A 180 -10.20 5.43 9.02
C VAL A 180 -9.02 6.32 9.37
N LEU A 181 -9.32 7.57 9.67
CA LEU A 181 -8.35 8.58 10.08
C LEU A 181 -8.19 8.59 11.60
N LEU A 182 -6.97 8.73 12.05
CA LEU A 182 -6.60 8.84 13.44
C LEU A 182 -5.88 10.18 13.66
N GLU A 183 -6.29 10.91 14.69
CA GLU A 183 -5.55 12.08 15.17
C GLU A 183 -4.31 11.60 15.93
N GLY A 184 -3.12 11.76 15.33
CA GLY A 184 -1.85 11.31 15.88
C GLY A 184 -1.69 9.82 16.01
N ASP A 185 -0.45 9.37 16.03
CA ASP A 185 -0.07 7.95 16.09
C ASP A 185 0.51 7.54 17.46
N ASP A 186 0.54 8.46 18.44
CA ASP A 186 1.05 8.19 19.77
C ASP A 186 -0.07 7.70 20.69
N PRO A 187 -0.01 6.44 21.20
CA PRO A 187 -1.06 5.90 22.05
C PRO A 187 -1.20 6.64 23.40
N GLU A 188 -0.14 7.34 23.86
CA GLU A 188 -0.13 8.03 25.15
C GLU A 188 -0.75 9.45 25.06
N ARG A 189 -0.97 9.98 23.84
CA ARG A 189 -1.39 11.38 23.60
C ARG A 189 -2.81 11.58 23.12
N VAL A 190 -3.62 10.55 23.16
CA VAL A 190 -4.97 10.58 22.58
C VAL A 190 -6.04 10.42 23.64
N SER A 191 -7.18 11.10 23.44
CA SER A 191 -8.36 10.89 24.27
C SER A 191 -8.88 9.46 24.06
N GLY A 192 -9.17 8.72 25.15
CA GLY A 192 -9.65 7.34 25.06
C GLY A 192 -10.91 7.19 24.20
N GLY A 193 -11.76 8.20 24.17
CA GLY A 193 -13.01 8.16 23.39
C GLY A 193 -12.80 8.14 21.88
N GLU A 194 -11.78 8.80 21.34
CA GLU A 194 -11.50 8.77 19.89
C GLU A 194 -10.80 7.49 19.46
N HIS A 195 -9.95 6.95 20.32
CA HIS A 195 -9.36 5.65 20.09
C HIS A 195 -10.43 4.57 19.97
N GLU A 196 -11.36 4.52 20.92
CA GLU A 196 -12.45 3.53 20.91
C GLU A 196 -13.42 3.69 19.74
N LYS A 197 -13.71 4.91 19.30
CA LYS A 197 -14.52 5.13 18.08
C LYS A 197 -13.84 4.56 16.83
N ALA A 198 -12.56 4.84 16.66
CA ALA A 198 -11.80 4.32 15.54
C ALA A 198 -11.69 2.79 15.58
N ARG A 199 -11.44 2.22 16.75
CA ARG A 199 -11.42 0.78 17.00
C ARG A 199 -12.75 0.13 16.63
N HIS A 200 -13.84 0.65 17.13
CA HIS A 200 -15.19 0.14 16.84
C HIS A 200 -15.47 0.16 15.33
N ARG A 201 -15.14 1.30 14.66
CA ARG A 201 -15.29 1.42 13.20
C ARG A 201 -14.47 0.38 12.44
N LEU A 202 -13.24 0.11 12.86
CA LEU A 202 -12.39 -0.90 12.21
C LEU A 202 -12.92 -2.32 12.39
N LEU A 203 -13.43 -2.64 13.59
CA LEU A 203 -14.04 -3.96 13.85
C LEU A 203 -15.34 -4.15 13.04
N GLU A 204 -16.18 -3.11 12.90
CA GLU A 204 -17.34 -3.15 12.00
C GLU A 204 -16.93 -3.38 10.55
N LEU A 205 -15.87 -2.69 10.09
CA LEU A 205 -15.33 -2.89 8.74
C LEU A 205 -14.82 -4.32 8.53
N ALA A 206 -14.16 -4.92 9.52
CA ALA A 206 -13.68 -6.30 9.44
C ALA A 206 -14.81 -7.32 9.19
N HIS A 207 -16.06 -7.01 9.60
CA HIS A 207 -17.21 -7.88 9.36
C HIS A 207 -17.71 -7.87 7.91
N ARG A 208 -17.46 -6.79 7.17
CA ARG A 208 -17.98 -6.61 5.79
C ARG A 208 -16.88 -6.48 4.73
N PHE A 209 -15.64 -6.50 5.17
CA PHE A 209 -14.47 -6.41 4.31
C PHE A 209 -14.11 -7.78 3.74
#